data_8149a20fa71be9f40ffc9f20917a0ca5
#
_entry.id   8149a20fa71be9f40ffc9f20917a0ca5
#
_cell.length_a   1.000
_cell.length_b   1.000
_cell.length_c   1.000
_cell.angle_alpha   90.00
_cell.angle_beta   90.00
_cell.angle_gamma   90.00
#
_symmetry.space_group_name_H-M   'P 1'
#
loop_
_entity.id
_entity.type
_entity.pdbx_description
1 polymer ?
#
loop_
_entity_poly.entity_id
_entity_poly.type
_entity_poly.pdbx_seq_one_letter_code
_entity_poly.pdbx_strand_id
1 'polypeptide(L)'
;MIVGKAGRATKTNQRECRKSNNALDAYERASSVKLNRIAFDFAKELIVAGRFVFDDRDGWSEHRPSAQTENEFLAAHGFREYAKWYLGINEEKHKNTKGRHEFPYGDFENVHRCGVLTAESRAAQYKHFDIENAAAHLHGMIDAKHSEHGSASAGKHRQAHARRSRSA
;
A
#
# COMPACT_ATOMS: atom_id res chain seq x y z
N MET A 1 36.07 -23.91 -51.00
CA MET A 1 35.93 -22.78 -50.06
C MET A 1 34.48 -22.38 -49.99
N ILE A 2 33.76 -22.72 -48.90
CA ILE A 2 32.37 -22.34 -48.68
C ILE A 2 32.37 -21.32 -47.56
N VAL A 3 32.10 -20.06 -47.92
CA VAL A 3 31.99 -18.95 -46.97
C VAL A 3 30.58 -18.93 -46.41
N GLY A 4 30.41 -19.31 -45.13
CA GLY A 4 29.15 -19.26 -44.40
C GLY A 4 28.72 -17.81 -44.15
N LYS A 5 27.56 -17.42 -44.67
CA LYS A 5 26.92 -16.13 -44.34
C LYS A 5 26.42 -16.17 -42.89
N ALA A 6 27.02 -15.37 -42.01
CA ALA A 6 26.50 -15.09 -40.69
C ALA A 6 25.15 -14.35 -40.82
N GLY A 7 24.07 -14.98 -40.37
CA GLY A 7 22.73 -14.41 -40.37
C GLY A 7 22.65 -13.24 -39.42
N ARG A 8 22.29 -12.05 -39.96
CA ARG A 8 22.06 -10.81 -39.21
C ARG A 8 20.79 -11.02 -38.38
N ALA A 9 20.91 -11.14 -37.05
CA ALA A 9 19.78 -11.20 -36.13
C ALA A 9 18.88 -9.97 -36.34
N THR A 10 17.62 -10.20 -36.65
CA THR A 10 16.66 -9.13 -36.97
C THR A 10 16.29 -8.36 -35.68
N LYS A 11 16.01 -7.05 -35.85
CA LYS A 11 15.58 -6.16 -34.73
C LYS A 11 14.37 -6.66 -33.96
N THR A 12 13.55 -7.54 -34.57
CA THR A 12 12.41 -8.20 -33.96
C THR A 12 12.82 -9.15 -32.85
N ASN A 13 13.85 -9.97 -33.08
CA ASN A 13 14.36 -10.96 -32.13
C ASN A 13 14.95 -10.29 -30.86
N GLN A 14 15.56 -9.12 -31.02
CA GLN A 14 16.10 -8.36 -29.88
C GLN A 14 14.99 -7.71 -29.02
N ARG A 15 13.87 -7.33 -29.61
CA ARG A 15 12.71 -6.77 -28.87
C ARG A 15 11.96 -7.85 -28.08
N GLU A 16 11.83 -9.03 -28.64
CA GLU A 16 11.19 -10.17 -27.97
C GLU A 16 12.05 -10.69 -26.81
N CYS A 17 13.37 -10.79 -27.00
CA CYS A 17 14.30 -11.16 -25.94
C CYS A 17 14.31 -10.16 -24.78
N ARG A 18 14.24 -8.84 -25.06
CA ARG A 18 14.13 -7.81 -23.99
C ARG A 18 12.79 -7.86 -23.25
N LYS A 19 11.69 -8.16 -23.93
CA LYS A 19 10.37 -8.34 -23.28
C LYS A 19 10.35 -9.58 -22.40
N SER A 20 10.97 -10.67 -22.83
CA SER A 20 11.10 -11.91 -22.06
C SER A 20 11.93 -11.70 -20.80
N ASN A 21 13.08 -11.01 -20.89
CA ASN A 21 13.93 -10.72 -19.74
C ASN A 21 13.19 -9.79 -18.74
N ASN A 22 12.48 -8.75 -19.23
CA ASN A 22 11.68 -7.89 -18.35
C ASN A 22 10.55 -8.64 -17.63
N ALA A 23 9.96 -9.64 -18.25
CA ALA A 23 8.92 -10.45 -17.63
C ALA A 23 9.49 -11.42 -16.58
N LEU A 24 10.66 -11.99 -16.82
CA LEU A 24 11.38 -12.82 -15.85
C LEU A 24 11.87 -11.99 -14.66
N ASP A 25 12.47 -10.82 -14.91
CA ASP A 25 12.87 -9.89 -13.84
C ASP A 25 11.68 -9.41 -13.01
N ALA A 26 10.52 -9.21 -13.62
CA ALA A 26 9.29 -8.83 -12.90
C ALA A 26 8.76 -10.02 -12.07
N TYR A 27 8.83 -11.24 -12.58
CA TYR A 27 8.43 -12.45 -11.85
C TYR A 27 9.36 -12.74 -10.67
N GLU A 28 10.68 -12.61 -10.84
CA GLU A 28 11.66 -12.78 -9.77
C GLU A 28 11.47 -11.72 -8.68
N ARG A 29 11.23 -10.46 -9.03
CA ARG A 29 10.89 -9.42 -8.05
C ARG A 29 9.59 -9.71 -7.32
N ALA A 30 8.57 -10.21 -8.01
CA ALA A 30 7.31 -10.61 -7.40
C ALA A 30 7.48 -11.75 -6.39
N SER A 31 8.48 -12.63 -6.59
CA SER A 31 8.78 -13.73 -5.68
C SER A 31 9.57 -13.30 -4.45
N SER A 32 10.28 -12.17 -4.50
CA SER A 32 11.17 -11.70 -3.43
C SER A 32 10.46 -10.79 -2.41
N VAL A 33 9.34 -10.19 -2.78
CA VAL A 33 8.55 -9.33 -1.89
C VAL A 33 7.36 -10.09 -1.33
N LYS A 34 7.30 -10.20 0.00
CA LYS A 34 6.25 -10.93 0.72
C LYS A 34 5.43 -10.00 1.60
N LEU A 35 4.22 -10.40 1.91
CA LEU A 35 3.36 -9.69 2.85
C LEU A 35 4.00 -9.62 4.25
N ASN A 36 4.10 -8.41 4.76
CA ASN A 36 4.45 -8.14 6.15
C ASN A 36 3.21 -8.30 7.05
N ARG A 37 3.01 -9.48 7.60
CA ARG A 37 1.86 -9.78 8.46
C ARG A 37 1.80 -8.90 9.70
N ILE A 38 2.96 -8.53 10.27
CA ILE A 38 3.03 -7.64 11.44
C ILE A 38 2.48 -6.25 11.08
N ALA A 39 2.83 -5.71 9.91
CA ALA A 39 2.31 -4.44 9.43
C ALA A 39 0.80 -4.52 9.14
N PHE A 40 0.35 -5.61 8.53
CA PHE A 40 -1.07 -5.83 8.26
C PHE A 40 -1.91 -5.89 9.54
N ASP A 41 -1.47 -6.65 10.55
CA ASP A 41 -2.17 -6.72 11.83
C ASP A 41 -2.15 -5.38 12.57
N PHE A 42 -1.01 -4.68 12.56
CA PHE A 42 -0.88 -3.33 13.13
C PHE A 42 -1.81 -2.32 12.45
N ALA A 43 -1.91 -2.34 11.12
CA ALA A 43 -2.84 -1.48 10.38
C ALA A 43 -4.31 -1.74 10.77
N LYS A 44 -4.71 -3.00 10.94
CA LYS A 44 -6.06 -3.36 11.43
C LYS A 44 -6.33 -2.80 12.81
N GLU A 45 -5.36 -2.93 13.73
CA GLU A 45 -5.49 -2.37 15.09
C GLU A 45 -5.69 -0.86 15.05
N LEU A 46 -4.92 -0.13 14.23
CA LEU A 46 -5.07 1.31 14.06
C LEU A 46 -6.47 1.66 13.51
N ILE A 47 -6.95 0.97 12.49
CA ILE A 47 -8.27 1.21 11.90
C ILE A 47 -9.39 0.95 12.93
N VAL A 48 -9.29 -0.14 13.69
CA VAL A 48 -10.26 -0.47 14.76
C VAL A 48 -10.26 0.61 15.84
N ALA A 49 -9.07 1.15 16.19
CA ALA A 49 -8.92 2.23 17.15
C ALA A 49 -9.34 3.62 16.61
N GLY A 50 -9.79 3.71 15.36
CA GLY A 50 -10.19 4.97 14.72
C GLY A 50 -9.01 5.85 14.27
N ARG A 51 -7.81 5.29 14.24
CA ARG A 51 -6.58 5.97 13.79
C ARG A 51 -6.40 5.80 12.27
N PHE A 52 -7.29 6.40 11.51
CA PHE A 52 -7.23 6.43 10.05
C PHE A 52 -7.76 7.74 9.50
N VAL A 53 -7.30 8.13 8.32
CA VAL A 53 -7.76 9.29 7.56
C VAL A 53 -8.52 8.78 6.33
N PHE A 54 -9.77 9.26 6.18
CA PHE A 54 -10.61 8.97 5.02
C PHE A 54 -10.38 10.06 3.97
N ASP A 55 -9.31 9.92 3.23
CA ASP A 55 -8.86 10.86 2.20
C ASP A 55 -9.17 10.37 0.78
N ASP A 56 -9.03 11.28 -0.19
CA ASP A 56 -9.28 10.99 -1.60
C ASP A 56 -8.20 10.08 -2.18
N ARG A 57 -8.60 9.25 -3.15
CA ARG A 57 -7.75 8.23 -3.76
C ARG A 57 -6.38 8.72 -4.23
N ASP A 58 -6.33 9.91 -4.81
CA ASP A 58 -5.13 10.44 -5.47
C ASP A 58 -4.25 11.29 -4.54
N GLY A 59 -4.63 11.43 -3.26
CA GLY A 59 -3.94 12.26 -2.26
C GLY A 59 -2.63 11.70 -1.71
N TRP A 60 -2.22 10.47 -2.08
CA TRP A 60 -1.07 9.82 -1.47
C TRP A 60 0.26 10.57 -1.66
N SER A 61 0.46 11.26 -2.78
CA SER A 61 1.67 12.06 -3.01
C SER A 61 1.85 13.20 -2.00
N GLU A 62 0.74 13.71 -1.46
CA GLU A 62 0.71 14.81 -0.48
C GLU A 62 0.80 14.31 0.96
N HIS A 63 0.21 13.13 1.23
CA HIS A 63 0.12 12.56 2.57
C HIS A 63 1.29 11.63 2.93
N ARG A 64 2.02 11.17 1.92
CA ARG A 64 3.18 10.30 2.15
C ARG A 64 4.26 11.03 2.95
N PRO A 65 4.85 10.39 3.99
CA PRO A 65 5.95 10.97 4.73
C PRO A 65 7.12 11.36 3.82
N SER A 66 7.69 12.54 4.09
CA SER A 66 8.90 12.98 3.39
C SER A 66 10.09 12.08 3.76
N ALA A 67 11.13 12.09 2.93
CA ALA A 67 12.37 11.37 3.25
C ALA A 67 12.99 11.81 4.58
N GLN A 68 12.82 13.08 4.95
CA GLN A 68 13.26 13.62 6.23
C GLN A 68 12.44 13.03 7.38
N THR A 69 11.12 13.06 7.30
CA THR A 69 10.19 12.49 8.31
C THR A 69 10.47 10.99 8.50
N GLU A 70 10.69 10.25 7.40
CA GLU A 70 11.07 8.84 7.48
C GLU A 70 12.42 8.63 8.21
N ASN A 71 13.41 9.51 7.99
CA ASN A 71 14.72 9.43 8.67
C ASN A 71 14.58 9.73 10.16
N GLU A 72 13.81 10.75 10.52
CA GLU A 72 13.56 11.14 11.90
C GLU A 72 12.83 10.04 12.67
N PHE A 73 11.78 9.46 12.05
CA PHE A 73 11.06 8.32 12.64
C PHE A 73 11.98 7.11 12.84
N LEU A 74 12.79 6.80 11.84
CA LEU A 74 13.72 5.69 11.89
C LEU A 74 14.81 5.89 12.96
N ALA A 75 15.32 7.11 13.11
CA ALA A 75 16.31 7.45 14.14
C ALA A 75 15.73 7.33 15.56
N ALA A 76 14.47 7.72 15.74
CA ALA A 76 13.78 7.67 17.02
C ALA A 76 13.31 6.26 17.42
N HIS A 77 12.83 5.46 16.45
CA HIS A 77 12.08 4.22 16.72
C HIS A 77 12.75 2.95 16.16
N GLY A 78 13.71 3.09 15.24
CA GLY A 78 14.44 1.99 14.60
C GLY A 78 13.62 1.23 13.55
N PHE A 79 14.29 0.31 12.86
CA PHE A 79 13.71 -0.45 11.73
C PHE A 79 12.54 -1.35 12.11
N ARG A 80 12.45 -1.81 13.36
CA ARG A 80 11.36 -2.65 13.81
C ARG A 80 10.01 -1.91 13.79
N GLU A 81 9.99 -0.70 14.31
CA GLU A 81 8.78 0.13 14.32
C GLU A 81 8.50 0.71 12.93
N TYR A 82 9.56 1.11 12.21
CA TYR A 82 9.46 1.56 10.83
C TYR A 82 8.80 0.52 9.92
N ALA A 83 9.18 -0.76 10.04
CA ALA A 83 8.64 -1.85 9.24
C ALA A 83 7.13 -2.05 9.39
N LYS A 84 6.53 -1.65 10.52
CA LYS A 84 5.09 -1.77 10.75
C LYS A 84 4.25 -0.91 9.81
N TRP A 85 4.84 0.08 9.15
CA TRP A 85 4.17 1.00 8.25
C TRP A 85 4.25 0.62 6.77
N TYR A 86 4.75 -0.59 6.49
CA TYR A 86 4.97 -1.08 5.12
C TYR A 86 4.42 -2.50 4.97
N LEU A 87 3.48 -2.70 4.04
CA LEU A 87 2.81 -4.00 3.82
C LEU A 87 3.71 -5.03 3.15
N GLY A 88 4.80 -4.63 2.48
CA GLY A 88 5.72 -5.52 1.79
C GLY A 88 7.11 -5.54 2.43
N ILE A 89 7.70 -6.74 2.47
CA ILE A 89 9.09 -6.98 2.85
C ILE A 89 9.81 -7.63 1.69
N ASN A 90 10.82 -6.94 1.15
CA ASN A 90 11.72 -7.49 0.15
C ASN A 90 12.84 -8.29 0.83
N GLU A 91 12.81 -9.62 0.70
CA GLU A 91 13.75 -10.52 1.37
C GLU A 91 15.17 -10.46 0.81
N GLU A 92 15.35 -9.98 -0.43
CA GLU A 92 16.68 -9.82 -1.05
C GLU A 92 17.44 -8.62 -0.51
N LYS A 93 16.76 -7.67 0.09
CA LYS A 93 17.37 -6.47 0.66
C LYS A 93 17.85 -6.69 2.08
N HIS A 94 18.95 -6.04 2.44
CA HIS A 94 19.50 -6.13 3.79
C HIS A 94 18.49 -5.65 4.84
N LYS A 95 18.43 -6.32 6.00
CA LYS A 95 17.41 -6.11 7.05
C LYS A 95 17.30 -4.66 7.53
N ASN A 96 18.41 -3.96 7.61
CA ASN A 96 18.47 -2.58 8.12
C ASN A 96 18.59 -1.57 6.97
N THR A 97 17.73 -1.67 5.96
CA THR A 97 17.66 -0.71 4.86
C THR A 97 16.20 -0.34 4.57
N LYS A 98 15.97 0.93 4.22
CA LYS A 98 14.64 1.40 3.81
C LYS A 98 14.13 0.66 2.57
N GLY A 99 15.01 0.32 1.64
CA GLY A 99 14.66 -0.39 0.41
C GLY A 99 14.12 -1.81 0.61
N ARG A 100 14.22 -2.36 1.84
CA ARG A 100 13.59 -3.62 2.23
C ARG A 100 12.08 -3.46 2.44
N HIS A 101 11.62 -2.27 2.79
CA HIS A 101 10.24 -2.00 3.17
C HIS A 101 9.50 -1.35 2.01
N GLU A 102 8.48 -2.03 1.49
CA GLU A 102 7.71 -1.64 0.32
C GLU A 102 6.22 -1.50 0.67
N PHE A 103 5.46 -0.78 -0.15
CA PHE A 103 4.02 -0.56 0.04
C PHE A 103 3.68 0.17 1.34
N PRO A 104 4.13 1.44 1.52
CA PRO A 104 3.71 2.28 2.64
C PRO A 104 2.22 2.61 2.56
N TYR A 105 1.56 2.70 3.73
CA TYR A 105 0.11 2.92 3.82
C TYR A 105 -0.30 4.00 4.82
N GLY A 106 0.63 4.64 5.51
CA GLY A 106 0.36 5.64 6.54
C GLY A 106 1.49 6.64 6.73
N ASP A 107 1.27 7.60 7.64
CA ASP A 107 2.14 8.74 7.92
C ASP A 107 2.95 8.62 9.20
N PHE A 108 3.06 7.42 9.78
CA PHE A 108 3.61 7.08 11.08
C PHE A 108 2.72 7.44 12.28
N GLU A 109 1.52 7.95 12.03
CA GLU A 109 0.51 8.20 13.05
C GLU A 109 -0.81 7.53 12.72
N ASN A 110 -1.28 7.68 11.49
CA ASN A 110 -2.56 7.19 11.01
C ASN A 110 -2.41 6.36 9.73
N VAL A 111 -3.36 5.46 9.52
CA VAL A 111 -3.54 4.79 8.23
C VAL A 111 -4.24 5.76 7.28
N HIS A 112 -3.70 5.97 6.09
CA HIS A 112 -4.31 6.78 5.05
C HIS A 112 -5.03 5.92 4.02
N ARG A 113 -6.31 6.21 3.76
CA ARG A 113 -7.09 5.48 2.75
C ARG A 113 -6.41 5.56 1.37
N CYS A 114 -5.92 6.73 0.98
CA CYS A 114 -5.19 6.92 -0.27
C CYS A 114 -3.90 6.09 -0.34
N GLY A 115 -3.19 5.94 0.78
CA GLY A 115 -1.99 5.10 0.89
C GLY A 115 -2.31 3.62 0.70
N VAL A 116 -3.38 3.13 1.35
CA VAL A 116 -3.86 1.75 1.21
C VAL A 116 -4.29 1.45 -0.23
N LEU A 117 -5.07 2.33 -0.87
CA LEU A 117 -5.50 2.20 -2.28
C LEU A 117 -4.32 2.23 -3.25
N THR A 118 -3.30 3.04 -2.96
CA THR A 118 -2.07 3.08 -3.75
C THR A 118 -1.29 1.78 -3.60
N ALA A 119 -1.18 1.24 -2.39
CA ALA A 119 -0.52 -0.04 -2.11
C ALA A 119 -1.25 -1.19 -2.83
N GLU A 120 -2.59 -1.25 -2.78
CA GLU A 120 -3.44 -2.21 -3.49
C GLU A 120 -3.18 -2.18 -5.00
N SER A 121 -3.29 -0.99 -5.60
CA SER A 121 -3.11 -0.80 -7.05
C SER A 121 -1.71 -1.19 -7.53
N ARG A 122 -0.67 -0.85 -6.75
CA ARG A 122 0.72 -1.21 -7.08
C ARG A 122 0.99 -2.69 -6.89
N ALA A 123 0.45 -3.30 -5.84
CA ALA A 123 0.57 -4.73 -5.61
C ALA A 123 -0.08 -5.53 -6.74
N ALA A 124 -1.27 -5.13 -7.20
CA ALA A 124 -1.92 -5.70 -8.39
C ALA A 124 -1.05 -5.57 -9.64
N GLN A 125 -0.50 -4.39 -9.90
CA GLN A 125 0.37 -4.11 -11.06
C GLN A 125 1.60 -5.03 -11.10
N TYR A 126 2.21 -5.29 -9.93
CA TYR A 126 3.41 -6.12 -9.80
C TYR A 126 3.12 -7.58 -9.45
N LYS A 127 1.82 -7.99 -9.41
CA LYS A 127 1.36 -9.35 -9.12
C LYS A 127 1.73 -9.88 -7.74
N HIS A 128 1.78 -9.00 -6.75
CA HIS A 128 1.91 -9.34 -5.33
C HIS A 128 0.52 -9.59 -4.73
N PHE A 129 -0.14 -10.68 -5.10
CA PHE A 129 -1.54 -10.97 -4.77
C PHE A 129 -1.83 -11.05 -3.26
N ASP A 130 -0.87 -11.47 -2.45
CA ASP A 130 -1.00 -11.51 -1.00
C ASP A 130 -1.06 -10.10 -0.39
N ILE A 131 -0.25 -9.16 -0.90
CA ILE A 131 -0.24 -7.76 -0.50
C ILE A 131 -1.48 -7.03 -1.04
N GLU A 132 -1.87 -7.28 -2.29
CA GLU A 132 -3.09 -6.76 -2.89
C GLU A 132 -4.32 -7.12 -2.04
N ASN A 133 -4.50 -8.41 -1.72
CA ASN A 133 -5.61 -8.87 -0.89
C ASN A 133 -5.60 -8.27 0.52
N ALA A 134 -4.42 -8.13 1.13
CA ALA A 134 -4.27 -7.49 2.43
C ALA A 134 -4.66 -6.01 2.37
N ALA A 135 -4.20 -5.27 1.37
CA ALA A 135 -4.56 -3.86 1.17
C ALA A 135 -6.05 -3.68 0.87
N ALA A 136 -6.65 -4.52 0.02
CA ALA A 136 -8.10 -4.52 -0.24
C ALA A 136 -8.92 -4.77 1.03
N HIS A 137 -8.47 -5.66 1.92
CA HIS A 137 -9.10 -5.90 3.21
C HIS A 137 -9.06 -4.65 4.11
N LEU A 138 -7.89 -3.98 4.23
CA LEU A 138 -7.74 -2.74 5.00
C LEU A 138 -8.61 -1.62 4.44
N HIS A 139 -8.67 -1.47 3.13
CA HIS A 139 -9.54 -0.52 2.43
C HIS A 139 -11.01 -0.76 2.80
N GLY A 140 -11.50 -2.00 2.71
CA GLY A 140 -12.86 -2.35 3.10
C GLY A 140 -13.17 -2.04 4.58
N MET A 141 -12.21 -2.25 5.49
CA MET A 141 -12.35 -1.89 6.91
C MET A 141 -12.48 -0.39 7.12
N ILE A 142 -11.70 0.45 6.41
CA ILE A 142 -11.77 1.91 6.48
C ILE A 142 -13.13 2.39 5.99
N ASP A 143 -13.61 1.90 4.84
CA ASP A 143 -14.88 2.28 4.25
C ASP A 143 -16.06 1.89 5.16
N ALA A 144 -16.03 0.71 5.77
CA ALA A 144 -17.02 0.26 6.74
C ALA A 144 -17.07 1.17 7.98
N LYS A 145 -15.90 1.47 8.57
CA LYS A 145 -15.80 2.36 9.73
C LYS A 145 -16.26 3.78 9.44
N HIS A 146 -15.92 4.31 8.28
CA HIS A 146 -16.38 5.63 7.86
C HIS A 146 -17.90 5.69 7.73
N SER A 147 -18.52 4.65 7.14
CA SER A 147 -19.97 4.54 6.99
C SER A 147 -20.70 4.45 8.34
N GLU A 148 -20.15 3.73 9.32
CA GLU A 148 -20.69 3.62 10.68
C GLU A 148 -20.74 5.00 11.36
N HIS A 149 -19.68 5.80 11.26
CA HIS A 149 -19.62 7.14 11.84
C HIS A 149 -20.58 8.12 11.16
N GLY A 150 -20.75 8.05 9.84
CA GLY A 150 -21.69 8.86 9.08
C GLY A 150 -23.16 8.58 9.47
N SER A 151 -23.53 7.33 9.68
CA SER A 151 -24.89 6.95 10.08
C SER A 151 -25.21 7.32 11.53
N ALA A 152 -24.25 7.26 12.44
CA ALA A 152 -24.43 7.66 13.85
C ALA A 152 -24.67 9.15 14.02
N SER A 153 -24.08 10.00 13.19
CA SER A 153 -24.31 11.46 13.20
C SER A 153 -25.68 11.85 12.65
N ALA A 154 -26.16 11.17 11.62
CA ALA A 154 -27.46 11.39 11.02
C ALA A 154 -28.64 11.01 11.96
N GLY A 155 -28.43 9.97 12.79
CA GLY A 155 -29.43 9.52 13.79
C GLY A 155 -29.65 10.55 14.93
N LYS A 156 -28.60 11.23 15.39
CA LYS A 156 -28.70 12.26 16.44
C LYS A 156 -29.43 13.51 15.97
N HIS A 157 -29.32 13.89 14.71
CA HIS A 157 -30.01 15.07 14.16
C HIS A 157 -31.52 14.83 14.00
N ARG A 158 -31.94 13.61 13.64
CA ARG A 158 -33.37 13.26 13.55
C ARG A 158 -34.06 13.25 14.91
N GLN A 159 -33.41 12.81 15.98
CA GLN A 159 -34.01 12.81 17.33
C GLN A 159 -34.11 14.19 17.93
N ALA A 160 -33.23 15.13 17.60
CA ALA A 160 -33.30 16.53 18.07
C ALA A 160 -34.50 17.28 17.44
N HIS A 161 -34.80 17.03 16.16
CA HIS A 161 -35.97 17.63 15.49
C HIS A 161 -37.29 17.06 15.99
N ALA A 162 -37.37 15.75 16.28
CA ALA A 162 -38.61 15.12 16.79
C ALA A 162 -39.01 15.57 18.21
N ARG A 163 -38.03 16.02 19.02
CA ARG A 163 -38.30 16.54 20.36
C ARG A 163 -38.83 17.98 20.36
N ARG A 164 -38.44 18.81 19.37
CA ARG A 164 -38.92 20.20 19.26
C ARG A 164 -40.36 20.31 18.75
N SER A 165 -40.86 19.35 17.99
CA SER A 165 -42.22 19.34 17.46
C SER A 165 -43.29 18.80 18.43
N ARG A 166 -42.87 18.34 19.63
CA ARG A 166 -43.83 17.86 20.68
C ARG A 166 -44.03 18.84 21.82
N SER A 167 -43.45 20.04 21.77
CA SER A 167 -43.55 21.08 22.80
C SER A 167 -44.22 22.37 22.29
N ALA A 168 -45.05 22.29 21.24
CA ALA A 168 -45.88 23.40 20.75
C ALA A 168 -47.36 23.00 20.82
#